data_272e7ae6f266be1fa039600d46fc451c
#
_entry.id   272e7ae6f266be1fa039600d46fc451c
#
_cell.length_a   1.000
_cell.length_b   1.000
_cell.length_c   1.000
_cell.angle_alpha   90.00
_cell.angle_beta   90.00
_cell.angle_gamma   90.00
#
_symmetry.space_group_name_H-M   'P 1'
#
loop_
_entity.id
_entity.type
_entity.pdbx_description
1 polymer ?
#
loop_
_entity_poly.entity_id
_entity_poly.type
_entity_poly.pdbx_seq_one_letter_code
_entity_poly.pdbx_strand_id
1 'polypeptide(L)'
;MKQVVKMGKYAGLLALALSLGACSGESAEMAANAHPGQSTYNEACISCHNPGISGAPRLGDTDAWQARAAKGRQTLVNSTINGLNSMPAKGMCWQCTDEDLGDAVDYILEQSGVSAN
;
A
#
# COMPACT_ATOMS: atom_id res chain seq x y z
N MET A 1 63.37 51.72 8.23
CA MET A 1 63.46 51.20 6.86
C MET A 1 62.31 50.26 6.59
N LYS A 2 61.63 50.56 5.58
CA LYS A 2 60.42 49.95 5.00
C LYS A 2 60.57 48.46 4.75
N GLN A 3 59.64 47.67 5.18
CA GLN A 3 59.30 46.43 4.50
C GLN A 3 57.79 46.29 4.46
N VAL A 4 57.35 46.36 3.25
CA VAL A 4 55.96 46.22 2.85
C VAL A 4 55.61 44.75 2.88
N VAL A 5 54.70 44.37 3.74
CA VAL A 5 54.14 43.01 3.71
C VAL A 5 53.05 42.96 2.67
N LYS A 6 53.33 42.23 1.61
CA LYS A 6 52.36 41.93 0.58
C LYS A 6 51.25 41.06 1.12
N MET A 7 50.06 41.58 1.05
CA MET A 7 48.84 40.81 1.22
C MET A 7 48.72 39.74 0.15
N GLY A 8 48.84 38.51 0.54
CA GLY A 8 48.44 37.35 -0.26
C GLY A 8 46.95 37.15 -0.13
N LYS A 9 46.25 37.49 -1.18
CA LYS A 9 44.84 37.13 -1.39
C LYS A 9 44.78 35.65 -1.71
N TYR A 10 44.26 34.88 -0.84
CA TYR A 10 43.71 33.57 -1.25
C TYR A 10 42.25 33.58 -1.00
N ALA A 11 41.57 33.77 -2.12
CA ALA A 11 40.17 33.65 -2.31
C ALA A 11 39.68 32.28 -1.86
N GLY A 12 38.54 32.32 -1.24
CA GLY A 12 37.85 31.16 -0.73
C GLY A 12 37.57 30.10 -1.79
N LEU A 13 37.95 28.90 -1.46
CA LEU A 13 37.33 27.74 -2.06
C LEU A 13 35.97 27.55 -1.38
N LEU A 14 34.93 27.97 -2.07
CA LEU A 14 33.58 27.54 -1.77
C LEU A 14 33.55 26.03 -2.00
N ALA A 15 33.58 25.28 -0.95
CA ALA A 15 33.16 23.88 -0.95
C ALA A 15 31.63 23.86 -1.09
N LEU A 16 31.17 23.78 -2.33
CA LEU A 16 29.79 23.47 -2.63
C LEU A 16 29.57 21.99 -2.30
N ALA A 17 29.24 21.72 -1.05
CA ALA A 17 28.76 20.42 -0.63
C ALA A 17 27.39 20.22 -1.28
N LEU A 18 27.36 19.49 -2.39
CA LEU A 18 26.13 18.90 -2.90
C LEU A 18 25.62 17.92 -1.85
N SER A 19 24.64 18.35 -1.08
CA SER A 19 23.80 17.49 -0.29
C SER A 19 22.86 16.68 -1.21
N LEU A 20 23.41 15.65 -1.85
CA LEU A 20 22.61 14.56 -2.38
C LEU A 20 22.33 13.62 -1.21
N GLY A 21 21.27 13.89 -0.53
CA GLY A 21 20.91 13.02 0.57
C GLY A 21 19.45 13.17 0.91
N ALA A 22 18.77 12.06 0.97
CA ALA A 22 17.50 11.86 1.65
C ALA A 22 16.21 11.91 0.83
N CYS A 23 16.18 11.13 -0.27
CA CYS A 23 14.87 10.63 -0.74
C CYS A 23 14.71 9.11 -0.59
N SER A 24 15.65 8.41 0.02
CA SER A 24 15.61 6.93 0.12
C SER A 24 14.97 6.40 1.41
N GLY A 25 14.84 7.22 2.46
CA GLY A 25 14.32 6.75 3.76
C GLY A 25 12.81 6.63 3.82
N GLU A 26 12.11 7.58 3.24
CA GLU A 26 10.66 7.71 3.35
C GLU A 26 9.91 6.62 2.56
N SER A 27 10.42 6.24 1.39
CA SER A 27 9.82 5.18 0.57
C SER A 27 10.00 3.78 1.17
N ALA A 28 11.13 3.52 1.83
CA ALA A 28 11.39 2.23 2.48
C ALA A 28 10.58 2.07 3.79
N GLU A 29 10.40 3.16 4.53
CA GLU A 29 9.63 3.16 5.78
C GLU A 29 8.12 3.04 5.52
N MET A 30 7.62 3.67 4.47
CA MET A 30 6.23 3.50 4.03
C MET A 30 5.97 2.07 3.53
N ALA A 31 6.91 1.45 2.83
CA ALA A 31 6.79 0.06 2.39
C ALA A 31 6.84 -0.94 3.56
N ALA A 32 7.63 -0.65 4.60
CA ALA A 32 7.73 -1.50 5.79
C ALA A 32 6.47 -1.47 6.67
N ASN A 33 5.66 -0.40 6.57
CA ASN A 33 4.42 -0.21 7.32
C ASN A 33 3.16 -0.47 6.48
N ALA A 34 3.30 -0.86 5.21
CA ALA A 34 2.16 -1.18 4.37
C ALA A 34 1.50 -2.48 4.83
N HIS A 35 0.16 -2.52 4.83
CA HIS A 35 -0.57 -3.75 5.13
C HIS A 35 -0.22 -4.83 4.09
N PRO A 36 0.05 -6.10 4.50
CA PRO A 36 0.45 -7.17 3.58
C PRO A 36 -0.47 -7.30 2.35
N GLY A 37 -1.80 -7.22 2.56
CA GLY A 37 -2.78 -7.35 1.49
C GLY A 37 -2.96 -6.12 0.59
N GLN A 38 -2.33 -4.99 0.92
CA GLN A 38 -2.53 -3.75 0.16
C GLN A 38 -2.05 -3.85 -1.29
N SER A 39 -0.91 -4.50 -1.53
CA SER A 39 -0.39 -4.67 -2.89
C SER A 39 -1.30 -5.56 -3.72
N THR A 40 -1.76 -6.68 -3.17
CA THR A 40 -2.69 -7.61 -3.82
C THR A 40 -4.02 -6.93 -4.12
N TYR A 41 -4.56 -6.13 -3.18
CA TYR A 41 -5.76 -5.33 -3.41
C TYR A 41 -5.57 -4.35 -4.57
N ASN A 42 -4.49 -3.59 -4.58
CA ASN A 42 -4.20 -2.61 -5.63
C ASN A 42 -3.99 -3.24 -7.00
N GLU A 43 -3.44 -4.44 -7.04
CA GLU A 43 -3.15 -5.15 -8.30
C GLU A 43 -4.40 -5.80 -8.90
N ALA A 44 -5.22 -6.46 -8.08
CA ALA A 44 -6.27 -7.35 -8.57
C ALA A 44 -7.70 -6.98 -8.16
N CYS A 45 -7.90 -6.29 -7.04
CA CYS A 45 -9.22 -6.12 -6.44
C CYS A 45 -9.82 -4.73 -6.67
N ILE A 46 -8.97 -3.72 -6.75
CA ILE A 46 -9.35 -2.29 -6.79
C ILE A 46 -10.26 -1.96 -7.97
N SER A 47 -10.07 -2.60 -9.12
CA SER A 47 -10.84 -2.30 -10.33
C SER A 47 -12.34 -2.52 -10.17
N CYS A 48 -12.75 -3.48 -9.32
CA CYS A 48 -14.14 -3.77 -9.02
C CYS A 48 -14.58 -3.22 -7.66
N HIS A 49 -13.74 -3.37 -6.63
CA HIS A 49 -14.09 -3.01 -5.26
C HIS A 49 -13.90 -1.52 -4.91
N ASN A 50 -13.33 -0.72 -5.80
CA ASN A 50 -13.31 0.73 -5.61
C ASN A 50 -14.57 1.40 -6.19
N PRO A 51 -14.91 1.18 -7.48
CA PRO A 51 -16.13 1.76 -8.06
C PRO A 51 -17.41 1.01 -7.71
N GLY A 52 -17.35 -0.26 -7.29
CA GLY A 52 -18.52 -1.10 -7.02
C GLY A 52 -19.07 -1.78 -8.27
N ILE A 53 -18.21 -2.27 -9.16
CA ILE A 53 -18.61 -2.95 -10.40
C ILE A 53 -19.47 -4.17 -10.08
N SER A 54 -20.59 -4.33 -10.80
CA SER A 54 -21.49 -5.49 -10.71
C SER A 54 -21.95 -5.82 -9.28
N GLY A 55 -22.10 -4.79 -8.44
CA GLY A 55 -22.51 -4.96 -7.05
C GLY A 55 -21.41 -5.36 -6.09
N ALA A 56 -20.14 -5.26 -6.50
CA ALA A 56 -19.02 -5.48 -5.60
C ALA A 56 -19.06 -4.48 -4.42
N PRO A 57 -18.95 -4.96 -3.18
CA PRO A 57 -18.91 -4.06 -2.02
C PRO A 57 -17.65 -3.19 -2.10
N ARG A 58 -17.83 -1.89 -1.93
CA ARG A 58 -16.75 -0.91 -2.08
C ARG A 58 -15.82 -0.92 -0.89
N LEU A 59 -14.55 -0.67 -1.14
CA LEU A 59 -13.59 -0.41 -0.07
C LEU A 59 -14.07 0.77 0.78
N GLY A 60 -14.06 0.62 2.11
CA GLY A 60 -14.53 1.63 3.05
C GLY A 60 -16.05 1.63 3.30
N ASP A 61 -16.83 0.81 2.61
CA ASP A 61 -18.26 0.65 2.89
C ASP A 61 -18.46 -0.26 4.10
N THR A 62 -18.45 0.35 5.29
CA THR A 62 -18.56 -0.35 6.57
C THR A 62 -19.81 -1.23 6.64
N ASP A 63 -20.97 -0.72 6.23
CA ASP A 63 -22.23 -1.45 6.33
C ASP A 63 -22.24 -2.68 5.43
N ALA A 64 -21.79 -2.54 4.20
CA ALA A 64 -21.70 -3.64 3.25
C ALA A 64 -20.73 -4.72 3.71
N TRP A 65 -19.59 -4.34 4.28
CA TRP A 65 -18.59 -5.28 4.78
C TRP A 65 -18.98 -5.88 6.13
N GLN A 66 -19.61 -5.14 7.02
CA GLN A 66 -20.09 -5.66 8.31
C GLN A 66 -21.05 -6.84 8.12
N ALA A 67 -22.00 -6.71 7.20
CA ALA A 67 -22.94 -7.79 6.88
C ALA A 67 -22.26 -9.04 6.34
N ARG A 68 -21.15 -8.88 5.61
CA ARG A 68 -20.36 -9.98 5.06
C ARG A 68 -19.45 -10.61 6.11
N ALA A 69 -18.78 -9.77 6.91
CA ALA A 69 -17.89 -10.19 7.98
C ALA A 69 -18.59 -11.03 9.07
N ALA A 70 -19.89 -10.82 9.26
CA ALA A 70 -20.71 -11.63 10.15
C ALA A 70 -20.70 -13.14 9.79
N LYS A 71 -20.34 -13.50 8.56
CA LYS A 71 -20.19 -14.90 8.11
C LYS A 71 -18.83 -15.51 8.50
N GLY A 72 -17.94 -14.72 9.07
CA GLY A 72 -16.59 -15.09 9.44
C GLY A 72 -15.54 -14.90 8.35
N ARG A 73 -14.31 -14.60 8.77
CA ARG A 73 -13.17 -14.36 7.87
C ARG A 73 -12.95 -15.49 6.87
N GLN A 74 -12.96 -16.72 7.34
CA GLN A 74 -12.70 -17.90 6.49
C GLN A 74 -13.72 -18.02 5.35
N THR A 75 -14.96 -17.66 5.61
CA THR A 75 -16.01 -17.66 4.57
C THR A 75 -15.71 -16.62 3.49
N LEU A 76 -15.23 -15.44 3.88
CA LEU A 76 -14.86 -14.40 2.93
C LEU A 76 -13.66 -14.80 2.08
N VAL A 77 -12.64 -15.38 2.71
CA VAL A 77 -11.45 -15.90 2.01
C VAL A 77 -11.84 -17.00 1.02
N ASN A 78 -12.65 -17.97 1.45
CA ASN A 78 -13.14 -19.03 0.57
C ASN A 78 -13.96 -18.50 -0.61
N SER A 79 -14.79 -17.48 -0.39
CA SER A 79 -15.53 -16.82 -1.46
C SER A 79 -14.62 -16.10 -2.44
N THR A 80 -13.53 -15.50 -1.95
CA THR A 80 -12.53 -14.86 -2.79
C THR A 80 -11.78 -15.89 -3.65
N ILE A 81 -11.37 -17.01 -3.06
CA ILE A 81 -10.66 -18.07 -3.78
C ILE A 81 -11.56 -18.71 -4.86
N ASN A 82 -12.79 -19.03 -4.52
CA ASN A 82 -13.69 -19.79 -5.39
C ASN A 82 -14.57 -18.93 -6.29
N GLY A 83 -14.67 -17.63 -6.00
CA GLY A 83 -15.65 -16.75 -6.62
C GLY A 83 -17.01 -16.79 -5.92
N LEU A 84 -17.80 -15.72 -6.09
CA LEU A 84 -19.13 -15.59 -5.50
C LEU A 84 -19.99 -14.71 -6.38
N ASN A 85 -21.13 -15.24 -6.88
CA ASN A 85 -22.02 -14.51 -7.79
C ASN A 85 -21.23 -13.96 -9.00
N SER A 86 -21.24 -12.64 -9.22
CA SER A 86 -20.50 -12.00 -10.31
C SER A 86 -19.01 -11.81 -10.04
N MET A 87 -18.54 -12.05 -8.80
CA MET A 87 -17.11 -12.03 -8.49
C MET A 87 -16.43 -13.29 -9.02
N PRO A 88 -15.45 -13.16 -9.94
CA PRO A 88 -14.72 -14.32 -10.44
C PRO A 88 -13.80 -14.92 -9.37
N ALA A 89 -13.46 -16.19 -9.53
CA ALA A 89 -12.52 -16.87 -8.67
C ALA A 89 -11.19 -16.10 -8.61
N LYS A 90 -10.66 -15.94 -7.41
CA LYS A 90 -9.43 -15.19 -7.10
C LYS A 90 -9.45 -13.72 -7.53
N GLY A 91 -10.62 -13.16 -7.88
CA GLY A 91 -10.67 -11.83 -8.50
C GLY A 91 -9.87 -11.77 -9.81
N MET A 92 -9.68 -12.91 -10.49
CA MET A 92 -8.83 -13.11 -11.68
C MET A 92 -7.33 -13.00 -11.41
N CYS A 93 -6.90 -12.96 -10.17
CA CYS A 93 -5.47 -12.97 -9.79
C CYS A 93 -4.95 -14.42 -9.78
N TRP A 94 -4.71 -14.99 -10.94
CA TRP A 94 -4.31 -16.39 -11.05
C TRP A 94 -2.94 -16.71 -10.46
N GLN A 95 -2.07 -15.72 -10.34
CA GLN A 95 -0.75 -15.82 -9.72
C GLN A 95 -0.80 -15.66 -8.19
N CYS A 96 -1.90 -15.12 -7.63
CA CYS A 96 -2.02 -14.94 -6.20
C CYS A 96 -2.16 -16.28 -5.46
N THR A 97 -1.44 -16.41 -4.37
CA THR A 97 -1.61 -17.52 -3.42
C THR A 97 -2.88 -17.31 -2.58
N ASP A 98 -3.32 -18.36 -1.90
CA ASP A 98 -4.44 -18.26 -0.97
C ASP A 98 -4.12 -17.33 0.21
N GLU A 99 -2.85 -17.23 0.60
CA GLU A 99 -2.36 -16.30 1.61
C GLU A 99 -2.48 -14.85 1.13
N ASP A 100 -2.01 -14.53 -0.08
CA ASP A 100 -2.15 -13.19 -0.67
C ASP A 100 -3.62 -12.75 -0.72
N LEU A 101 -4.52 -13.67 -1.06
CA LEU A 101 -5.95 -13.40 -1.11
C LEU A 101 -6.54 -13.20 0.28
N GLY A 102 -6.09 -13.96 1.27
CA GLY A 102 -6.45 -13.79 2.67
C GLY A 102 -6.02 -12.42 3.21
N ASP A 103 -4.79 -12.03 2.93
CA ASP A 103 -4.26 -10.73 3.32
C ASP A 103 -5.01 -9.58 2.64
N ALA A 104 -5.42 -9.74 1.38
CA ALA A 104 -6.25 -8.75 0.69
C ALA A 104 -7.65 -8.62 1.32
N VAL A 105 -8.25 -9.72 1.76
CA VAL A 105 -9.51 -9.68 2.52
C VAL A 105 -9.32 -8.92 3.83
N ASP A 106 -8.26 -9.19 4.58
CA ASP A 106 -7.97 -8.50 5.83
C ASP A 106 -7.75 -7.01 5.61
N TYR A 107 -7.02 -6.63 4.57
CA TYR A 107 -6.85 -5.24 4.16
C TYR A 107 -8.18 -4.53 3.90
N ILE A 108 -9.07 -5.14 3.12
CA ILE A 108 -10.39 -4.57 2.81
C ILE A 108 -11.21 -4.37 4.09
N LEU A 109 -11.21 -5.35 4.98
CA LEU A 109 -11.94 -5.26 6.26
C LEU A 109 -11.38 -4.16 7.14
N GLU A 110 -10.06 -4.08 7.30
CA GLU A 110 -9.40 -3.02 8.07
C GLU A 110 -9.72 -1.63 7.51
N GLN A 111 -9.59 -1.44 6.18
CA GLN A 111 -9.90 -0.17 5.53
C GLN A 111 -11.40 0.20 5.61
N SER A 112 -12.25 -0.78 5.84
CA SER A 112 -13.69 -0.59 6.02
C SER A 112 -14.09 -0.46 7.50
N GLY A 113 -13.13 -0.49 8.43
CA GLY A 113 -13.39 -0.41 9.87
C GLY A 113 -14.14 -1.60 10.42
N VAL A 114 -13.96 -2.78 9.85
CA VAL A 114 -14.70 -4.01 10.17
C VAL A 114 -13.73 -5.10 10.60
N SER A 115 -14.15 -5.88 11.61
CA SER A 115 -13.44 -7.10 12.02
C SER A 115 -14.30 -8.32 11.72
N ALA A 116 -13.69 -9.38 11.21
CA ALA A 116 -14.30 -10.69 11.08
C ALA A 116 -13.59 -11.69 12.00
N ASN A 117 -14.35 -12.45 12.77
CA ASN A 117 -13.84 -13.49 13.65
C ASN A 117 -13.61 -14.81 12.91
#